data_3a39c2d8ad0195c9278005ead9d507ab
#
_entry.id   3a39c2d8ad0195c9278005ead9d507ab
#
_cell.length_a   1.000
_cell.length_b   1.000
_cell.length_c   1.000
_cell.angle_alpha   90.00
_cell.angle_beta   90.00
_cell.angle_gamma   90.00
#
_symmetry.space_group_name_H-M   'P 1'
#
loop_
_entity.id
_entity.type
_entity.pdbx_description
1 polymer ?
#
loop_
_entity_poly.entity_id
_entity_poly.type
_entity_poly.pdbx_seq_one_letter_code
_entity_poly.pdbx_strand_id
1 'polypeptide(L)'
;MVNQFDLNAARAAAERMVTLPPRLVIHGEPGIGKTTFGANAPGCVFIKTENGCDALGVPALPVEGVCETWDQVLQAFDAVLEAPEGVQWVVLDSLNGAHQLCRQYICDRDFNGVWTSKRGVEGYNAWAAGDKASSMEIKRLLAKADEVRAANIGIMMLGHTGLHKQGDACGADFYKFGMDMEPRSWNFVLQWADQVGHACREFTTGKRDGENRAKATMMNSDRWLVFDGGPSRDAKCRAGYDMPAKIILSFEEYQSKLKSPSAEVLRGQALNLIADSSDKVKDIIKSKLAASTAAEVKKQISTMSLQRVQTMVNWLIANNNAEG
;
A
#
# COMPACT_ATOMS: atom_id res chain seq x y z
N MET A 1 0.92 -25.09 -18.04
CA MET A 1 -0.03 -24.65 -16.97
C MET A 1 0.52 -25.16 -15.64
N VAL A 2 0.92 -24.26 -14.75
CA VAL A 2 1.33 -24.65 -13.39
C VAL A 2 0.11 -25.25 -12.70
N ASN A 3 0.27 -26.43 -12.11
CA ASN A 3 -0.80 -27.07 -11.34
C ASN A 3 -1.12 -26.18 -10.13
N GLN A 4 -2.30 -25.58 -10.09
CA GLN A 4 -2.75 -24.68 -9.03
C GLN A 4 -2.76 -25.33 -7.62
N PHE A 5 -2.70 -26.65 -7.55
CA PHE A 5 -2.75 -27.45 -6.32
C PHE A 5 -1.44 -28.23 -6.07
N ASP A 6 -0.29 -27.69 -6.52
CA ASP A 6 1.03 -28.25 -6.24
C ASP A 6 1.57 -27.71 -4.92
N LEU A 7 1.80 -28.58 -3.95
CA LEU A 7 2.29 -28.24 -2.63
C LEU A 7 3.74 -27.68 -2.66
N ASN A 8 4.58 -28.15 -3.59
CA ASN A 8 5.95 -27.63 -3.70
C ASN A 8 5.94 -26.22 -4.31
N ALA A 9 5.11 -25.97 -5.31
CA ALA A 9 4.85 -24.65 -5.84
C ALA A 9 4.26 -23.71 -4.76
N ALA A 10 3.36 -24.23 -3.91
CA ALA A 10 2.81 -23.47 -2.79
C ALA A 10 3.86 -23.10 -1.72
N ARG A 11 4.80 -24.00 -1.42
CA ARG A 11 5.93 -23.71 -0.50
C ARG A 11 6.86 -22.63 -1.06
N ALA A 12 7.25 -22.74 -2.34
CA ALA A 12 8.06 -21.72 -3.01
C ALA A 12 7.34 -20.36 -3.10
N ALA A 13 6.03 -20.36 -3.34
CA ALA A 13 5.22 -19.14 -3.32
C ALA A 13 5.14 -18.53 -1.91
N ALA A 14 5.06 -19.33 -0.85
CA ALA A 14 5.06 -18.84 0.53
C ALA A 14 6.37 -18.13 0.89
N GLU A 15 7.53 -18.69 0.53
CA GLU A 15 8.84 -18.08 0.72
C GLU A 15 8.95 -16.73 -0.03
N ARG A 16 8.44 -16.67 -1.27
CA ARG A 16 8.38 -15.44 -2.06
C ARG A 16 7.49 -14.38 -1.43
N MET A 17 6.34 -14.76 -0.87
CA MET A 17 5.41 -13.81 -0.25
C MET A 17 5.97 -13.15 1.02
N VAL A 18 6.81 -13.83 1.77
CA VAL A 18 7.48 -13.26 2.95
C VAL A 18 8.42 -12.10 2.58
N THR A 19 8.90 -12.05 1.33
CA THR A 19 9.83 -11.02 0.86
C THR A 19 9.16 -9.86 0.14
N LEU A 20 7.87 -9.96 -0.19
CA LEU A 20 7.15 -8.88 -0.86
C LEU A 20 6.98 -7.67 0.06
N PRO A 21 7.09 -6.43 -0.49
CA PRO A 21 6.84 -5.22 0.28
C PRO A 21 5.41 -5.20 0.82
N PRO A 22 5.16 -4.53 1.98
CA PRO A 22 3.83 -4.46 2.55
C PRO A 22 2.89 -3.60 1.70
N ARG A 23 1.60 -3.90 1.78
CA ARG A 23 0.52 -3.02 1.34
C ARG A 23 0.28 -2.01 2.45
N LEU A 24 0.83 -0.80 2.28
CA LEU A 24 0.76 0.27 3.27
C LEU A 24 -0.38 1.23 2.93
N VAL A 25 -1.26 1.48 3.88
CA VAL A 25 -2.29 2.51 3.79
C VAL A 25 -2.08 3.51 4.92
N ILE A 26 -2.09 4.80 4.60
CA ILE A 26 -1.92 5.86 5.61
C ILE A 26 -3.09 6.84 5.51
N HIS A 27 -3.80 7.02 6.61
CA HIS A 27 -4.79 8.07 6.74
C HIS A 27 -4.40 9.10 7.81
N GLY A 28 -4.81 10.34 7.64
CA GLY A 28 -4.47 11.41 8.56
C GLY A 28 -5.06 12.74 8.11
N GLU A 29 -5.02 13.75 8.98
CA GLU A 29 -5.49 15.09 8.68
C GLU A 29 -4.77 15.71 7.47
N PRO A 30 -5.42 16.61 6.72
CA PRO A 30 -4.75 17.43 5.71
C PRO A 30 -3.55 18.17 6.30
N GLY A 31 -2.43 18.23 5.55
CA GLY A 31 -1.22 18.93 5.99
C GLY A 31 -0.40 18.23 7.08
N ILE A 32 -0.74 17.01 7.51
CA ILE A 32 0.06 16.26 8.50
C ILE A 32 1.42 15.80 7.94
N GLY A 33 1.58 15.68 6.61
CA GLY A 33 2.83 15.28 5.97
C GLY A 33 2.80 13.93 5.25
N LYS A 34 1.61 13.39 4.93
CA LYS A 34 1.47 12.10 4.23
C LYS A 34 2.17 12.08 2.87
N THR A 35 1.90 13.08 2.02
CA THR A 35 2.53 13.23 0.70
C THR A 35 4.04 13.32 0.80
N THR A 36 4.57 14.11 1.76
CA THR A 36 6.01 14.19 2.03
C THR A 36 6.58 12.84 2.47
N PHE A 37 5.86 12.09 3.30
CA PHE A 37 6.25 10.73 3.68
C PHE A 37 6.39 9.83 2.45
N GLY A 38 5.40 9.84 1.55
CA GLY A 38 5.44 9.07 0.30
C GLY A 38 6.56 9.51 -0.64
N ALA A 39 6.81 10.82 -0.75
CA ALA A 39 7.84 11.39 -1.61
C ALA A 39 9.27 11.02 -1.18
N ASN A 40 9.48 10.73 0.10
CA ASN A 40 10.76 10.26 0.62
C ASN A 40 10.98 8.74 0.43
N ALA A 41 10.03 8.02 -0.14
CA ALA A 41 10.22 6.62 -0.49
C ALA A 41 11.16 6.50 -1.70
N PRO A 42 12.18 5.62 -1.65
CA PRO A 42 13.12 5.48 -2.76
C PRO A 42 12.42 4.98 -4.03
N GLY A 43 12.74 5.57 -5.18
CA GLY A 43 12.15 5.17 -6.46
C GLY A 43 10.63 5.26 -6.48
N CYS A 44 10.03 6.25 -5.79
CA CYS A 44 8.59 6.43 -5.76
C CYS A 44 8.06 7.02 -7.08
N VAL A 45 6.88 6.54 -7.47
CA VAL A 45 6.05 7.13 -8.54
C VAL A 45 4.67 7.40 -7.95
N PHE A 46 4.19 8.64 -8.11
CA PHE A 46 2.88 9.02 -7.63
C PHE A 46 1.79 8.79 -8.68
N ILE A 47 0.64 8.31 -8.26
CA ILE A 47 -0.62 8.34 -9.01
C ILE A 47 -1.46 9.42 -8.35
N LYS A 48 -1.68 10.53 -9.08
CA LYS A 48 -2.31 11.73 -8.53
C LYS A 48 -3.82 11.74 -8.78
N THR A 49 -4.59 11.86 -7.74
CA THR A 49 -6.02 12.21 -7.82
C THR A 49 -6.31 13.59 -7.22
N GLU A 50 -5.28 14.21 -6.65
CA GLU A 50 -5.29 15.58 -6.14
C GLU A 50 -3.90 16.23 -6.28
N ASN A 51 -3.85 17.56 -6.30
CA ASN A 51 -2.61 18.31 -6.48
C ASN A 51 -1.87 18.46 -5.13
N GLY A 52 -1.15 17.43 -4.72
CA GLY A 52 -0.42 17.42 -3.43
C GLY A 52 1.10 17.29 -3.55
N CYS A 53 1.60 16.67 -4.62
CA CYS A 53 3.01 16.33 -4.76
C CYS A 53 3.80 17.21 -5.75
N ASP A 54 3.17 18.14 -6.45
CA ASP A 54 3.80 18.91 -7.53
C ASP A 54 5.04 19.71 -7.08
N ALA A 55 5.03 20.21 -5.84
CA ALA A 55 6.16 20.92 -5.25
C ALA A 55 7.30 20.02 -4.76
N LEU A 56 7.14 18.69 -4.78
CA LEU A 56 8.10 17.73 -4.21
C LEU A 56 9.08 17.17 -5.25
N GLY A 57 8.87 17.47 -6.54
CA GLY A 57 9.78 17.06 -7.62
C GLY A 57 9.86 15.54 -7.82
N VAL A 58 8.80 14.81 -7.53
CA VAL A 58 8.71 13.35 -7.68
C VAL A 58 8.04 12.97 -9.00
N PRO A 59 8.42 11.84 -9.64
CA PRO A 59 7.70 11.31 -10.78
C PRO A 59 6.22 11.07 -10.44
N ALA A 60 5.32 11.49 -11.34
CA ALA A 60 3.90 11.38 -11.09
C ALA A 60 3.09 11.11 -12.36
N LEU A 61 2.01 10.36 -12.22
CA LEU A 61 1.04 10.04 -13.25
C LEU A 61 -0.35 10.59 -12.87
N PRO A 62 -1.07 11.24 -13.79
CA PRO A 62 -0.59 11.65 -15.12
C PRO A 62 0.54 12.67 -15.01
N VAL A 63 1.32 12.84 -16.09
CA VAL A 63 2.45 13.79 -16.12
C VAL A 63 1.98 15.22 -15.85
N GLU A 64 0.86 15.59 -16.43
CA GLU A 64 0.19 16.88 -16.20
C GLU A 64 -1.17 16.69 -15.52
N GLY A 65 -1.50 17.57 -14.59
CA GLY A 65 -2.78 17.52 -13.87
C GLY A 65 -2.91 16.33 -12.91
N VAL A 66 -4.13 15.84 -12.78
CA VAL A 66 -4.52 14.71 -11.93
C VAL A 66 -5.38 13.72 -12.71
N CYS A 67 -5.56 12.51 -12.19
CA CYS A 67 -6.56 11.59 -12.74
C CYS A 67 -7.96 12.21 -12.58
N GLU A 68 -8.67 12.38 -13.68
CA GLU A 68 -10.02 12.94 -13.72
C GLU A 68 -11.10 11.87 -13.85
N THR A 69 -10.71 10.64 -14.21
CA THR A 69 -11.60 9.49 -14.35
C THR A 69 -11.07 8.27 -13.62
N TRP A 70 -11.99 7.34 -13.29
CA TRP A 70 -11.64 6.07 -12.69
C TRP A 70 -10.71 5.24 -13.58
N ASP A 71 -10.95 5.23 -14.89
CA ASP A 71 -10.13 4.49 -15.84
C ASP A 71 -8.69 5.03 -15.90
N GLN A 72 -8.49 6.36 -15.77
CA GLN A 72 -7.14 6.94 -15.69
C GLN A 72 -6.38 6.46 -14.43
N VAL A 73 -7.07 6.31 -13.30
CA VAL A 73 -6.44 5.73 -12.09
C VAL A 73 -5.94 4.32 -12.36
N LEU A 74 -6.76 3.47 -13.00
CA LEU A 74 -6.36 2.08 -13.31
C LEU A 74 -5.24 2.04 -14.37
N GLN A 75 -5.33 2.87 -15.42
CA GLN A 75 -4.30 3.00 -16.44
C GLN A 75 -2.95 3.45 -15.87
N ALA A 76 -2.94 4.29 -14.83
CA ALA A 76 -1.70 4.70 -14.19
C ALA A 76 -0.98 3.51 -13.51
N PHE A 77 -1.71 2.55 -12.94
CA PHE A 77 -1.12 1.30 -12.45
C PHE A 77 -0.58 0.43 -13.60
N ASP A 78 -1.32 0.35 -14.72
CA ASP A 78 -0.87 -0.40 -15.90
C ASP A 78 0.41 0.22 -16.48
N ALA A 79 0.52 1.55 -16.56
CA ALA A 79 1.71 2.25 -17.01
C ALA A 79 2.96 1.96 -16.16
N VAL A 80 2.79 1.80 -14.84
CA VAL A 80 3.89 1.36 -13.97
C VAL A 80 4.33 -0.08 -14.28
N LEU A 81 3.37 -0.98 -14.58
CA LEU A 81 3.68 -2.37 -14.94
C LEU A 81 4.37 -2.49 -16.30
N GLU A 82 4.05 -1.59 -17.23
CA GLU A 82 4.68 -1.53 -18.57
C GLU A 82 6.13 -1.02 -18.52
N ALA A 83 6.47 -0.16 -17.54
CA ALA A 83 7.82 0.42 -17.40
C ALA A 83 8.26 0.44 -15.92
N PRO A 84 8.52 -0.75 -15.31
CA PRO A 84 8.78 -0.87 -13.88
C PRO A 84 10.22 -0.52 -13.48
N GLU A 85 11.12 -0.23 -14.44
CA GLU A 85 12.55 -0.03 -14.19
C GLU A 85 12.79 1.16 -13.26
N GLY A 86 13.47 0.89 -12.15
CA GLY A 86 13.78 1.92 -11.12
C GLY A 86 12.64 2.27 -10.20
N VAL A 87 11.41 1.78 -10.44
CA VAL A 87 10.27 1.98 -9.54
C VAL A 87 10.39 1.02 -8.36
N GLN A 88 10.37 1.56 -7.14
CA GLN A 88 10.36 0.77 -5.90
C GLN A 88 9.06 0.95 -5.12
N TRP A 89 8.38 2.07 -5.27
CA TRP A 89 7.11 2.37 -4.61
C TRP A 89 6.13 3.06 -5.54
N VAL A 90 4.90 2.61 -5.54
CA VAL A 90 3.75 3.34 -6.11
C VAL A 90 2.99 3.98 -4.97
N VAL A 91 2.76 5.29 -5.08
CA VAL A 91 2.06 6.09 -4.08
C VAL A 91 0.78 6.64 -4.71
N LEU A 92 -0.37 6.13 -4.30
CA LEU A 92 -1.68 6.69 -4.68
C LEU A 92 -2.03 7.84 -3.73
N ASP A 93 -2.04 9.06 -4.22
CA ASP A 93 -2.37 10.28 -3.48
C ASP A 93 -3.48 11.07 -4.20
N SER A 94 -4.73 10.90 -3.75
CA SER A 94 -5.19 10.14 -2.59
C SER A 94 -6.17 9.01 -2.94
N LEU A 95 -6.29 8.04 -2.04
CA LEU A 95 -7.30 6.99 -2.14
C LEU A 95 -8.73 7.55 -2.03
N ASN A 96 -8.92 8.65 -1.29
CA ASN A 96 -10.20 9.37 -1.23
C ASN A 96 -10.59 9.92 -2.59
N GLY A 97 -9.67 10.56 -3.29
CA GLY A 97 -9.89 11.06 -4.65
C GLY A 97 -10.22 9.92 -5.61
N ALA A 98 -9.44 8.84 -5.59
CA ALA A 98 -9.71 7.65 -6.40
C ALA A 98 -11.10 7.05 -6.09
N HIS A 99 -11.51 7.01 -4.81
CA HIS A 99 -12.84 6.55 -4.42
C HIS A 99 -13.95 7.44 -4.97
N GLN A 100 -13.79 8.77 -4.97
CA GLN A 100 -14.77 9.68 -5.57
C GLN A 100 -14.90 9.46 -7.08
N LEU A 101 -13.80 9.28 -7.79
CA LEU A 101 -13.79 8.93 -9.22
C LEU A 101 -14.49 7.59 -9.49
N CYS A 102 -14.25 6.59 -8.63
CA CYS A 102 -14.94 5.30 -8.68
C CYS A 102 -16.46 5.46 -8.50
N ARG A 103 -16.91 6.26 -7.54
CA ARG A 103 -18.34 6.52 -7.30
C ARG A 103 -18.98 7.24 -8.48
N GLN A 104 -18.29 8.22 -9.08
CA GLN A 104 -18.78 8.90 -10.28
C GLN A 104 -18.90 7.93 -11.45
N TYR A 105 -17.87 7.12 -11.71
CA TYR A 105 -17.88 6.09 -12.74
C TYR A 105 -19.06 5.12 -12.58
N ILE A 106 -19.34 4.63 -11.38
CA ILE A 106 -20.48 3.76 -11.10
C ILE A 106 -21.81 4.50 -11.27
N CYS A 107 -21.89 5.76 -10.83
CA CYS A 107 -23.09 6.57 -11.02
C CYS A 107 -23.42 6.74 -12.52
N ASP A 108 -22.42 7.02 -13.34
CA ASP A 108 -22.61 7.19 -14.77
C ASP A 108 -22.95 5.87 -15.47
N ARG A 109 -22.23 4.79 -15.14
CA ARG A 109 -22.40 3.48 -15.77
C ARG A 109 -23.73 2.80 -15.43
N ASP A 110 -24.10 2.78 -14.14
CA ASP A 110 -25.20 1.95 -13.62
C ASP A 110 -26.48 2.76 -13.33
N PHE A 111 -26.35 4.08 -13.15
CA PHE A 111 -27.44 4.97 -12.75
C PHE A 111 -27.65 6.17 -13.70
N ASN A 112 -27.06 6.13 -14.90
CA ASN A 112 -27.15 7.21 -15.92
C ASN A 112 -26.83 8.61 -15.35
N GLY A 113 -25.87 8.72 -14.45
CA GLY A 113 -25.48 9.99 -13.79
C GLY A 113 -26.46 10.49 -12.73
N VAL A 114 -27.46 9.71 -12.37
CA VAL A 114 -28.49 10.11 -11.38
C VAL A 114 -28.06 9.75 -9.97
N TRP A 115 -27.67 10.72 -9.16
CA TRP A 115 -27.27 10.53 -7.78
C TRP A 115 -28.46 10.29 -6.83
N THR A 116 -29.51 11.04 -6.98
CA THR A 116 -30.70 10.99 -6.09
C THR A 116 -31.92 10.60 -6.87
N SER A 117 -32.67 9.61 -6.39
CA SER A 117 -33.89 9.11 -7.02
C SER A 117 -34.89 10.24 -7.28
N LYS A 118 -35.47 10.29 -8.48
CA LYS A 118 -36.51 11.25 -8.89
C LYS A 118 -37.58 10.56 -9.73
N ARG A 119 -38.86 10.77 -9.39
CA ARG A 119 -40.03 10.37 -10.21
C ARG A 119 -39.95 8.94 -10.79
N GLY A 120 -39.61 7.95 -9.94
CA GLY A 120 -39.57 6.55 -10.39
C GLY A 120 -38.26 6.09 -11.04
N VAL A 121 -37.25 6.97 -11.14
CA VAL A 121 -35.88 6.60 -11.52
C VAL A 121 -35.08 6.41 -10.27
N GLU A 122 -34.53 5.20 -10.07
CA GLU A 122 -33.62 4.92 -8.97
C GLU A 122 -32.26 5.57 -9.25
N GLY A 123 -31.75 6.33 -8.26
CA GLY A 123 -30.43 6.96 -8.32
C GLY A 123 -29.40 6.18 -7.51
N TYR A 124 -28.14 6.56 -7.65
CA TYR A 124 -26.99 5.98 -6.97
C TYR A 124 -27.21 5.79 -5.44
N ASN A 125 -27.78 6.80 -4.77
CA ASN A 125 -28.01 6.78 -3.33
C ASN A 125 -29.22 5.92 -2.90
N ALA A 126 -29.96 5.33 -3.83
CA ALA A 126 -31.11 4.49 -3.51
C ALA A 126 -30.66 3.19 -2.86
N TRP A 127 -31.12 2.94 -1.64
CA TRP A 127 -30.87 1.68 -0.90
C TRP A 127 -29.37 1.28 -0.81
N ALA A 128 -28.48 2.26 -0.87
CA ALA A 128 -27.02 2.04 -0.93
C ALA A 128 -26.56 1.16 -2.11
N ALA A 129 -27.33 1.12 -3.21
CA ALA A 129 -27.02 0.28 -4.36
C ALA A 129 -25.73 0.75 -5.06
N GLY A 130 -25.55 2.06 -5.26
CA GLY A 130 -24.34 2.64 -5.83
C GLY A 130 -23.10 2.40 -4.95
N ASP A 131 -23.22 2.57 -3.63
CA ASP A 131 -22.11 2.31 -2.70
C ASP A 131 -21.73 0.83 -2.69
N LYS A 132 -22.70 -0.08 -2.82
CA LYS A 132 -22.41 -1.51 -2.98
C LYS A 132 -21.67 -1.80 -4.27
N ALA A 133 -22.09 -1.21 -5.40
CA ALA A 133 -21.43 -1.38 -6.69
C ALA A 133 -20.01 -0.77 -6.66
N SER A 134 -19.84 0.44 -6.13
CA SER A 134 -18.55 1.09 -5.98
C SER A 134 -17.59 0.28 -5.10
N SER A 135 -18.07 -0.30 -4.02
CA SER A 135 -17.23 -1.14 -3.15
C SER A 135 -16.72 -2.40 -3.86
N MET A 136 -17.49 -2.95 -4.80
CA MET A 136 -17.02 -4.06 -5.64
C MET A 136 -16.00 -3.59 -6.67
N GLU A 137 -16.15 -2.37 -7.21
CA GLU A 137 -15.19 -1.79 -8.16
C GLU A 137 -13.85 -1.43 -7.48
N ILE A 138 -13.88 -1.00 -6.22
CA ILE A 138 -12.64 -0.80 -5.42
C ILE A 138 -11.79 -2.07 -5.35
N LYS A 139 -12.38 -3.26 -5.33
CA LYS A 139 -11.61 -4.52 -5.38
C LYS A 139 -10.78 -4.64 -6.66
N ARG A 140 -11.23 -4.05 -7.77
CA ARG A 140 -10.45 -4.02 -9.00
C ARG A 140 -9.18 -3.16 -8.85
N LEU A 141 -9.26 -2.00 -8.17
CA LEU A 141 -8.09 -1.21 -7.81
C LEU A 141 -7.12 -2.01 -6.92
N LEU A 142 -7.65 -2.69 -5.90
CA LEU A 142 -6.81 -3.49 -5.00
C LEU A 142 -6.13 -4.65 -5.74
N ALA A 143 -6.81 -5.26 -6.70
CA ALA A 143 -6.21 -6.31 -7.56
C ALA A 143 -5.10 -5.73 -8.44
N LYS A 144 -5.27 -4.54 -9.04
CA LYS A 144 -4.21 -3.84 -9.79
C LYS A 144 -3.00 -3.52 -8.91
N ALA A 145 -3.24 -3.06 -7.69
CA ALA A 145 -2.18 -2.84 -6.72
C ALA A 145 -1.45 -4.15 -6.35
N ASP A 146 -2.16 -5.28 -6.28
CA ASP A 146 -1.53 -6.58 -6.05
C ASP A 146 -0.70 -7.07 -7.25
N GLU A 147 -1.08 -6.74 -8.50
CA GLU A 147 -0.26 -7.00 -9.69
C GLU A 147 1.09 -6.25 -9.60
N VAL A 148 1.04 -4.94 -9.27
CA VAL A 148 2.26 -4.13 -9.06
C VAL A 148 3.10 -4.67 -7.91
N ARG A 149 2.48 -5.06 -6.80
CA ARG A 149 3.18 -5.69 -5.69
C ARG A 149 3.85 -7.02 -6.07
N ALA A 150 3.21 -7.80 -6.94
CA ALA A 150 3.78 -9.06 -7.45
C ALA A 150 5.06 -8.84 -8.26
N ALA A 151 5.23 -7.66 -8.86
CA ALA A 151 6.48 -7.19 -9.47
C ALA A 151 7.52 -6.69 -8.44
N ASN A 152 7.30 -6.92 -7.14
CA ASN A 152 8.14 -6.51 -6.01
C ASN A 152 8.25 -4.98 -5.84
N ILE A 153 7.21 -4.26 -6.22
CA ILE A 153 7.06 -2.82 -6.02
C ILE A 153 6.14 -2.58 -4.81
N GLY A 154 6.56 -1.72 -3.89
CA GLY A 154 5.77 -1.36 -2.70
C GLY A 154 4.53 -0.56 -3.09
N ILE A 155 3.43 -0.80 -2.39
CA ILE A 155 2.18 -0.06 -2.57
C ILE A 155 1.93 0.81 -1.35
N MET A 156 1.74 2.09 -1.58
CA MET A 156 1.34 3.06 -0.56
C MET A 156 0.09 3.80 -1.02
N MET A 157 -0.97 3.75 -0.22
CA MET A 157 -2.20 4.51 -0.48
C MET A 157 -2.38 5.53 0.64
N LEU A 158 -2.39 6.79 0.27
CA LEU A 158 -2.55 7.93 1.18
C LEU A 158 -3.99 8.42 1.15
N GLY A 159 -4.49 8.93 2.28
CA GLY A 159 -5.82 9.51 2.28
C GLY A 159 -6.13 10.33 3.54
N HIS A 160 -7.29 10.95 3.54
CA HIS A 160 -7.78 11.78 4.62
C HIS A 160 -8.48 10.95 5.68
N THR A 161 -8.41 11.40 6.92
CA THR A 161 -9.13 10.79 8.04
C THR A 161 -10.55 11.33 8.12
N GLY A 162 -11.52 10.43 8.29
CA GLY A 162 -12.89 10.72 8.65
C GLY A 162 -13.27 10.10 9.99
N LEU A 163 -14.44 10.47 10.50
CA LEU A 163 -15.05 9.86 11.67
C LEU A 163 -16.13 8.88 11.27
N HIS A 164 -15.95 7.62 11.64
CA HIS A 164 -16.92 6.56 11.42
C HIS A 164 -17.67 6.25 12.70
N LYS A 165 -19.01 6.22 12.62
CA LYS A 165 -19.84 5.77 13.72
C LYS A 165 -19.76 4.24 13.80
N GLN A 166 -19.40 3.72 14.96
CA GLN A 166 -19.31 2.31 15.26
C GLN A 166 -20.41 1.94 16.26
N GLY A 167 -21.23 0.96 15.90
CA GLY A 167 -22.20 0.38 16.83
C GLY A 167 -21.50 -0.53 17.83
N ASP A 168 -21.86 -0.41 19.10
CA ASP A 168 -21.47 -1.35 20.14
C ASP A 168 -22.66 -2.25 20.49
N ALA A 169 -22.47 -3.56 20.40
CA ALA A 169 -23.51 -4.53 20.71
C ALA A 169 -23.91 -4.55 22.19
N CYS A 170 -23.04 -4.08 23.08
CA CYS A 170 -23.21 -4.13 24.54
C CYS A 170 -23.20 -2.75 25.21
N GLY A 171 -23.08 -1.66 24.46
CA GLY A 171 -22.92 -0.32 24.99
C GLY A 171 -23.45 0.78 24.08
N ALA A 172 -22.96 2.00 24.29
CA ALA A 172 -23.30 3.15 23.46
C ALA A 172 -22.45 3.18 22.20
N ASP A 173 -23.04 3.62 21.09
CA ASP A 173 -22.32 3.89 19.87
C ASP A 173 -21.15 4.87 20.12
N PHE A 174 -20.03 4.64 19.46
CA PHE A 174 -18.86 5.50 19.55
C PHE A 174 -18.33 5.89 18.16
N TYR A 175 -17.45 6.88 18.14
CA TYR A 175 -16.80 7.33 16.90
C TYR A 175 -15.35 6.87 16.85
N LYS A 176 -14.94 6.48 15.66
CA LYS A 176 -13.61 5.96 15.37
C LYS A 176 -13.00 6.68 14.16
N PHE A 177 -11.75 7.08 14.26
CA PHE A 177 -11.00 7.59 13.11
C PHE A 177 -10.69 6.46 12.12
N GLY A 178 -11.02 6.66 10.87
CA GLY A 178 -10.69 5.78 9.76
C GLY A 178 -10.45 6.59 8.49
N MET A 179 -10.24 5.96 7.36
CA MET A 179 -10.16 6.65 6.07
C MET A 179 -11.53 7.26 5.73
N ASP A 180 -11.55 8.51 5.26
CA ASP A 180 -12.77 9.19 4.82
C ASP A 180 -13.30 8.59 3.52
N MET A 181 -13.90 7.43 3.62
CA MET A 181 -14.49 6.65 2.53
C MET A 181 -15.81 6.05 2.97
N GLU A 182 -16.59 5.59 1.99
CA GLU A 182 -17.78 4.78 2.27
C GLU A 182 -17.36 3.52 3.07
N PRO A 183 -18.08 3.18 4.16
CA PRO A 183 -17.64 2.14 5.11
C PRO A 183 -17.36 0.77 4.51
N ARG A 184 -18.12 0.32 3.50
CA ARG A 184 -17.88 -0.98 2.83
C ARG A 184 -16.59 -0.97 2.03
N SER A 185 -16.35 0.13 1.28
CA SER A 185 -15.13 0.33 0.52
C SER A 185 -13.92 0.38 1.45
N TRP A 186 -14.03 1.13 2.56
CA TRP A 186 -13.00 1.17 3.58
C TRP A 186 -12.72 -0.20 4.20
N ASN A 187 -13.73 -0.97 4.52
CA ASN A 187 -13.56 -2.32 5.07
C ASN A 187 -12.79 -3.24 4.12
N PHE A 188 -13.00 -3.18 2.81
CA PHE A 188 -12.21 -3.96 1.86
C PHE A 188 -10.75 -3.53 1.85
N VAL A 189 -10.47 -2.23 1.84
CA VAL A 189 -9.11 -1.69 1.93
C VAL A 189 -8.45 -2.10 3.26
N LEU A 190 -9.16 -1.94 4.36
CA LEU A 190 -8.69 -2.29 5.70
C LEU A 190 -8.36 -3.78 5.80
N GLN A 191 -9.17 -4.68 5.22
CA GLN A 191 -8.90 -6.11 5.20
C GLN A 191 -7.72 -6.46 4.28
N TRP A 192 -7.61 -5.81 3.12
CA TRP A 192 -6.58 -6.06 2.12
C TRP A 192 -5.20 -5.57 2.57
N ALA A 193 -5.09 -4.39 3.16
CA ALA A 193 -3.84 -3.80 3.58
C ALA A 193 -3.07 -4.71 4.58
N ASP A 194 -1.76 -4.72 4.51
CA ASP A 194 -0.90 -5.39 5.51
C ASP A 194 -0.64 -4.47 6.69
N GLN A 195 -0.50 -3.18 6.40
CA GLN A 195 -0.30 -2.13 7.39
C GLN A 195 -1.26 -0.97 7.14
N VAL A 196 -1.90 -0.50 8.19
CA VAL A 196 -2.71 0.72 8.19
C VAL A 196 -2.18 1.64 9.27
N GLY A 197 -1.66 2.78 8.87
CA GLY A 197 -1.10 3.80 9.75
C GLY A 197 -2.03 5.01 9.87
N HIS A 198 -2.28 5.44 11.10
CA HIS A 198 -2.92 6.72 11.38
C HIS A 198 -1.86 7.79 11.62
N ALA A 199 -1.76 8.74 10.70
CA ALA A 199 -0.88 9.90 10.84
C ALA A 199 -1.56 10.97 11.69
N CYS A 200 -0.99 11.30 12.85
CA CYS A 200 -1.58 12.23 13.80
C CYS A 200 -0.53 13.02 14.59
N ARG A 201 -1.00 14.05 15.31
CA ARG A 201 -0.25 14.74 16.36
C ARG A 201 -0.82 14.34 17.72
N GLU A 202 0.01 14.38 18.74
CA GLU A 202 -0.44 14.15 20.11
C GLU A 202 -0.92 15.48 20.70
N PHE A 203 -2.07 15.40 21.36
CA PHE A 203 -2.65 16.52 22.10
C PHE A 203 -3.28 16.02 23.40
N THR A 204 -3.32 16.89 24.39
CA THR A 204 -4.11 16.67 25.60
C THR A 204 -5.35 17.54 25.56
N THR A 205 -6.43 17.03 26.15
CA THR A 205 -7.65 17.81 26.37
C THR A 205 -7.78 18.08 27.85
N GLY A 206 -7.97 19.34 28.23
CA GLY A 206 -8.18 19.74 29.61
C GLY A 206 -9.26 20.81 29.72
N LYS A 207 -10.01 20.78 30.82
CA LYS A 207 -10.89 21.88 31.21
C LYS A 207 -10.15 22.70 32.26
N ARG A 208 -10.16 24.03 32.11
CA ARG A 208 -9.80 24.94 33.21
C ARG A 208 -11.02 25.15 34.08
N ASP A 209 -10.79 25.39 35.37
CA ASP A 209 -11.87 25.73 36.30
C ASP A 209 -12.70 26.88 35.75
N GLY A 210 -14.01 26.69 35.69
CA GLY A 210 -14.96 27.65 35.13
C GLY A 210 -15.21 27.57 33.62
N GLU A 211 -14.53 26.70 32.86
CA GLU A 211 -14.80 26.50 31.43
C GLU A 211 -15.79 25.36 31.17
N ASN A 212 -16.81 25.63 30.33
CA ASN A 212 -17.81 24.61 29.94
C ASN A 212 -17.29 23.64 28.88
N ARG A 213 -16.18 23.97 28.17
CA ARG A 213 -15.60 23.14 27.09
C ARG A 213 -14.13 22.85 27.37
N ALA A 214 -13.74 21.60 27.11
CA ALA A 214 -12.35 21.23 27.12
C ALA A 214 -11.59 21.86 25.92
N LYS A 215 -10.38 22.33 26.16
CA LYS A 215 -9.47 22.80 25.10
C LYS A 215 -8.44 21.72 24.78
N ALA A 216 -8.18 21.52 23.49
CA ALA A 216 -7.09 20.70 23.04
C ALA A 216 -5.78 21.51 23.07
N THR A 217 -4.75 20.96 23.67
CA THR A 217 -3.41 21.54 23.69
C THR A 217 -2.44 20.52 23.12
N MET A 218 -1.67 20.92 22.10
CA MET A 218 -0.63 20.05 21.54
C MET A 218 0.44 19.77 22.61
N MET A 219 0.82 18.50 22.71
CA MET A 219 1.87 18.07 23.65
C MET A 219 3.27 18.44 23.13
N ASN A 220 3.46 18.25 21.82
CA ASN A 220 4.69 18.60 21.11
C ASN A 220 4.38 18.87 19.63
N SER A 221 5.40 19.21 18.85
CA SER A 221 5.28 19.42 17.39
C SER A 221 5.43 18.13 16.59
N ASP A 222 5.68 16.98 17.23
CA ASP A 222 5.97 15.73 16.56
C ASP A 222 4.76 15.20 15.82
N ARG A 223 5.02 14.58 14.69
CA ARG A 223 4.05 13.92 13.86
C ARG A 223 4.29 12.42 13.95
N TRP A 224 3.26 11.69 14.27
CA TRP A 224 3.34 10.26 14.54
C TRP A 224 2.61 9.48 13.47
N LEU A 225 3.13 8.30 13.13
CA LEU A 225 2.45 7.27 12.38
C LEU A 225 2.16 6.12 13.35
N VAL A 226 0.89 5.86 13.62
CA VAL A 226 0.41 4.91 14.62
C VAL A 226 -0.14 3.68 13.92
N PHE A 227 0.40 2.51 14.23
CA PHE A 227 -0.02 1.20 13.69
C PHE A 227 -0.84 0.38 14.68
N ASP A 228 -0.98 0.86 15.91
CA ASP A 228 -1.79 0.21 16.94
C ASP A 228 -3.24 0.70 16.85
N GLY A 229 -4.13 -0.20 16.41
CA GLY A 229 -5.55 0.05 16.30
C GLY A 229 -6.26 -0.11 17.64
N GLY A 230 -7.47 0.44 17.72
CA GLY A 230 -8.27 0.36 18.92
C GLY A 230 -9.65 0.98 18.76
N PRO A 231 -10.35 1.27 19.87
CA PRO A 231 -11.67 1.89 19.81
C PRO A 231 -11.67 3.28 19.17
N SER A 232 -10.53 4.00 19.21
CA SER A 232 -10.46 5.39 18.75
C SER A 232 -10.04 5.53 17.29
N ARG A 233 -9.37 4.51 16.70
CA ARG A 233 -8.80 4.62 15.34
C ARG A 233 -8.68 3.28 14.65
N ASP A 234 -8.80 3.29 13.32
CA ASP A 234 -8.42 2.20 12.45
C ASP A 234 -6.91 2.28 12.18
N ALA A 235 -6.19 1.34 12.72
CA ALA A 235 -4.78 1.12 12.45
C ALA A 235 -4.49 -0.36 12.64
N LYS A 236 -3.50 -0.90 11.96
CA LYS A 236 -3.07 -2.29 12.13
C LYS A 236 -1.69 -2.53 11.54
N CYS A 237 -1.04 -3.58 12.04
CA CYS A 237 0.09 -4.21 11.41
C CYS A 237 -0.12 -5.73 11.45
N ARG A 238 -0.08 -6.38 10.28
CA ARG A 238 -0.17 -7.85 10.21
C ARG A 238 1.10 -8.48 10.78
N ALA A 239 0.95 -9.65 11.39
CA ALA A 239 2.07 -10.49 11.80
C ALA A 239 3.03 -10.71 10.64
N GLY A 240 4.33 -10.65 10.90
CA GLY A 240 5.39 -10.75 9.92
C GLY A 240 6.05 -9.43 9.53
N TYR A 241 5.38 -8.28 9.74
CA TYR A 241 5.97 -6.96 9.52
C TYR A 241 6.49 -6.29 10.80
N ASP A 242 5.97 -6.70 11.96
CA ASP A 242 6.43 -6.34 13.33
C ASP A 242 6.84 -4.87 13.53
N MET A 243 5.98 -3.95 13.08
CA MET A 243 6.18 -2.52 13.29
C MET A 243 5.91 -2.15 14.75
N PRO A 244 6.65 -1.20 15.33
CA PRO A 244 6.28 -0.61 16.61
C PRO A 244 4.87 -0.02 16.57
N ALA A 245 4.19 0.03 17.71
CA ALA A 245 2.85 0.60 17.84
C ALA A 245 2.76 2.03 17.28
N LYS A 246 3.85 2.81 17.41
CA LYS A 246 3.96 4.15 16.80
C LYS A 246 5.42 4.48 16.47
N ILE A 247 5.62 5.24 15.41
CA ILE A 247 6.91 5.77 14.96
C ILE A 247 6.75 7.26 14.60
N ILE A 248 7.83 7.98 14.46
CA ILE A 248 7.82 9.32 13.85
C ILE A 248 7.34 9.21 12.40
N LEU A 249 6.54 10.16 11.93
CA LEU A 249 6.04 10.21 10.54
C LEU A 249 7.20 10.62 9.60
N SER A 250 8.10 9.68 9.36
CA SER A 250 9.24 9.76 8.45
C SER A 250 9.36 8.43 7.72
N PHE A 251 9.58 8.48 6.40
CA PHE A 251 9.78 7.25 5.62
C PHE A 251 11.09 6.55 6.00
N GLU A 252 12.13 7.30 6.32
CA GLU A 252 13.40 6.75 6.81
C GLU A 252 13.20 5.95 8.10
N GLU A 253 12.47 6.52 9.07
CA GLU A 253 12.14 5.83 10.32
C GLU A 253 11.30 4.57 10.05
N TYR A 254 10.28 4.68 9.21
CA TYR A 254 9.46 3.54 8.78
C TYR A 254 10.32 2.43 8.17
N GLN A 255 11.18 2.78 7.21
CA GLN A 255 12.06 1.82 6.54
C GLN A 255 13.04 1.16 7.51
N SER A 256 13.56 1.90 8.49
CA SER A 256 14.47 1.39 9.52
C SER A 256 13.82 0.34 10.44
N LYS A 257 12.50 0.47 10.67
CA LYS A 257 11.71 -0.46 11.51
C LYS A 257 11.07 -1.59 10.71
N LEU A 258 10.89 -1.39 9.40
CA LEU A 258 10.40 -2.47 8.55
C LEU A 258 11.42 -3.60 8.60
N LYS A 259 11.08 -4.72 9.21
CA LYS A 259 11.97 -5.89 9.23
C LYS A 259 12.25 -6.29 7.79
N SER A 260 13.46 -6.08 7.35
CA SER A 260 13.96 -6.79 6.17
C SER A 260 13.82 -8.29 6.43
N PRO A 261 13.44 -9.09 5.43
CA PRO A 261 13.51 -10.55 5.57
C PRO A 261 14.85 -10.91 6.19
N SER A 262 14.87 -11.86 7.12
CA SER A 262 16.14 -12.21 7.79
C SER A 262 17.19 -12.48 6.70
N ALA A 263 18.44 -12.13 6.99
CA ALA A 263 19.55 -12.37 6.05
C ALA A 263 19.56 -13.80 5.50
N GLU A 264 19.11 -14.71 6.34
CA GLU A 264 19.02 -16.15 6.05
C GLU A 264 17.89 -16.46 5.05
N VAL A 265 16.72 -15.84 5.20
CA VAL A 265 15.58 -15.98 4.29
C VAL A 265 15.93 -15.42 2.91
N LEU A 266 16.49 -14.20 2.82
CA LEU A 266 16.90 -13.61 1.54
C LEU A 266 17.97 -14.44 0.83
N ARG A 267 18.95 -14.95 1.56
CA ARG A 267 20.00 -15.81 0.99
C ARG A 267 19.44 -17.15 0.53
N GLY A 268 18.53 -17.73 1.30
CA GLY A 268 17.80 -18.95 0.93
C GLY A 268 16.99 -18.74 -0.35
N GLN A 269 16.26 -17.66 -0.45
CA GLN A 269 15.49 -17.30 -1.63
C GLN A 269 16.38 -17.12 -2.87
N ALA A 270 17.50 -16.39 -2.75
CA ALA A 270 18.44 -16.24 -3.86
C ALA A 270 18.94 -17.60 -4.35
N LEU A 271 19.30 -18.50 -3.44
CA LEU A 271 19.78 -19.84 -3.79
C LEU A 271 18.70 -20.71 -4.46
N ASN A 272 17.46 -20.65 -3.99
CA ASN A 272 16.33 -21.36 -4.59
C ASN A 272 16.05 -20.84 -6.00
N LEU A 273 15.96 -19.53 -6.17
CA LEU A 273 15.74 -18.92 -7.49
C LEU A 273 16.87 -19.27 -8.49
N ILE A 274 18.13 -19.34 -8.03
CA ILE A 274 19.24 -19.79 -8.86
C ILE A 274 19.10 -21.28 -9.24
N ALA A 275 18.68 -22.13 -8.29
CA ALA A 275 18.49 -23.54 -8.56
C ALA A 275 17.42 -23.78 -9.64
N ASP A 276 16.32 -23.00 -9.58
CA ASP A 276 15.19 -23.08 -10.50
C ASP A 276 15.39 -22.34 -11.83
N SER A 277 16.49 -21.56 -11.96
CA SER A 277 16.81 -20.82 -13.18
C SER A 277 17.30 -21.71 -14.30
N SER A 278 17.15 -21.24 -15.54
CA SER A 278 17.76 -21.87 -16.71
C SER A 278 19.29 -21.90 -16.62
N ASP A 279 19.93 -22.78 -17.37
CA ASP A 279 21.40 -22.89 -17.38
C ASP A 279 22.06 -21.57 -17.85
N LYS A 280 21.42 -20.85 -18.77
CA LYS A 280 21.86 -19.53 -19.24
C LYS A 280 21.89 -18.50 -18.12
N VAL A 281 20.85 -18.45 -17.27
CA VAL A 281 20.81 -17.55 -16.11
C VAL A 281 21.84 -17.96 -15.06
N LYS A 282 22.03 -19.27 -14.83
CA LYS A 282 23.06 -19.79 -13.92
C LYS A 282 24.48 -19.39 -14.37
N ASP A 283 24.76 -19.43 -15.65
CA ASP A 283 26.06 -19.04 -16.19
C ASP A 283 26.31 -17.52 -16.10
N ILE A 284 25.27 -16.70 -16.31
CA ILE A 284 25.35 -15.24 -16.07
C ILE A 284 25.68 -14.96 -14.60
N ILE A 285 25.05 -15.68 -13.66
CA ILE A 285 25.32 -15.50 -12.23
C ILE A 285 26.74 -15.91 -11.86
N LYS A 286 27.21 -17.06 -12.35
CA LYS A 286 28.59 -17.50 -12.14
C LYS A 286 29.58 -16.47 -12.66
N SER A 287 29.34 -15.93 -13.86
CA SER A 287 30.17 -14.87 -14.46
C SER A 287 30.17 -13.59 -13.61
N LYS A 288 28.99 -13.10 -13.19
CA LYS A 288 28.86 -11.89 -12.35
C LYS A 288 29.51 -12.03 -10.97
N LEU A 289 29.51 -13.24 -10.42
CA LEU A 289 30.11 -13.54 -9.12
C LEU A 289 31.57 -14.01 -9.24
N ALA A 290 32.13 -14.12 -10.46
CA ALA A 290 33.43 -14.73 -10.70
C ALA A 290 33.59 -16.09 -9.99
N ALA A 291 32.51 -16.92 -10.01
CA ALA A 291 32.44 -18.21 -9.38
C ALA A 291 32.45 -19.32 -10.44
N SER A 292 33.21 -20.37 -10.21
CA SER A 292 33.33 -21.50 -11.14
C SER A 292 32.38 -22.64 -10.78
N THR A 293 31.98 -22.73 -9.54
CA THR A 293 31.14 -23.82 -9.01
C THR A 293 29.92 -23.31 -8.27
N ALA A 294 28.88 -24.15 -8.15
CA ALA A 294 27.71 -23.85 -7.35
C ALA A 294 28.05 -23.64 -5.85
N ALA A 295 29.06 -24.34 -5.34
CA ALA A 295 29.55 -24.19 -3.97
C ALA A 295 30.16 -22.80 -3.72
N GLU A 296 30.92 -22.28 -4.70
CA GLU A 296 31.47 -20.91 -4.65
C GLU A 296 30.36 -19.86 -4.72
N VAL A 297 29.34 -20.02 -5.57
CA VAL A 297 28.16 -19.17 -5.64
C VAL A 297 27.48 -19.10 -4.26
N LYS A 298 27.22 -20.27 -3.64
CA LYS A 298 26.63 -20.36 -2.32
C LYS A 298 27.47 -19.66 -1.25
N LYS A 299 28.79 -19.84 -1.27
CA LYS A 299 29.71 -19.19 -0.34
C LYS A 299 29.71 -17.67 -0.49
N GLN A 300 29.69 -17.15 -1.73
CA GLN A 300 29.64 -15.71 -1.99
C GLN A 300 28.32 -15.08 -1.55
N ILE A 301 27.19 -15.74 -1.82
CA ILE A 301 25.89 -15.26 -1.36
C ILE A 301 25.82 -15.23 0.17
N SER A 302 26.41 -16.19 0.86
CA SER A 302 26.44 -16.22 2.34
C SER A 302 27.17 -15.04 2.98
N THR A 303 28.14 -14.45 2.30
CA THR A 303 28.95 -13.32 2.75
C THR A 303 28.54 -11.97 2.15
N MET A 304 27.64 -11.98 1.15
CA MET A 304 27.17 -10.78 0.45
C MET A 304 26.32 -9.88 1.38
N SER A 305 26.42 -8.55 1.19
CA SER A 305 25.54 -7.61 1.88
C SER A 305 24.07 -7.83 1.51
N LEU A 306 23.15 -7.60 2.45
CA LEU A 306 21.72 -7.82 2.24
C LEU A 306 21.16 -7.04 1.04
N GLN A 307 21.61 -5.81 0.84
CA GLN A 307 21.21 -4.98 -0.30
C GLN A 307 21.61 -5.62 -1.63
N ARG A 308 22.81 -6.20 -1.73
CA ARG A 308 23.24 -6.89 -2.96
C ARG A 308 22.48 -8.20 -3.17
N VAL A 309 22.16 -8.93 -2.09
CA VAL A 309 21.32 -10.14 -2.18
C VAL A 309 19.92 -9.77 -2.65
N GLN A 310 19.32 -8.71 -2.11
CA GLN A 310 18.00 -8.23 -2.53
C GLN A 310 17.98 -7.83 -4.00
N THR A 311 18.99 -7.08 -4.45
CA THR A 311 19.14 -6.71 -5.87
C THR A 311 19.25 -7.94 -6.78
N MET A 312 19.97 -8.97 -6.33
CA MET A 312 20.09 -10.24 -7.04
C MET A 312 18.77 -11.00 -7.12
N VAL A 313 18.03 -11.07 -6.00
CA VAL A 313 16.71 -11.70 -5.95
C VAL A 313 15.75 -11.03 -6.94
N ASN A 314 15.68 -9.69 -6.93
CA ASN A 314 14.83 -8.94 -7.84
C ASN A 314 15.19 -9.19 -9.31
N TRP A 315 16.51 -9.21 -9.63
CA TRP A 315 16.99 -9.53 -10.98
C TRP A 315 16.65 -10.96 -11.40
N LEU A 316 16.77 -11.94 -10.50
CA LEU A 316 16.41 -13.34 -10.76
C LEU A 316 14.92 -13.50 -11.04
N ILE A 317 14.06 -12.85 -10.24
CA ILE A 317 12.60 -12.87 -10.44
C ILE A 317 12.25 -12.33 -11.84
N ALA A 318 12.83 -11.20 -12.23
CA ALA A 318 12.57 -10.58 -13.53
C ALA A 318 13.02 -11.48 -14.70
N ASN A 319 14.19 -12.11 -14.58
CA ASN A 319 14.73 -12.93 -15.68
C ASN A 319 14.12 -14.33 -15.76
N ASN A 320 13.73 -14.93 -14.63
CA ASN A 320 13.03 -16.22 -14.64
C ASN A 320 11.60 -16.10 -15.19
N ASN A 321 10.93 -14.94 -15.03
CA ASN A 321 9.62 -14.67 -15.60
C ASN A 321 9.67 -14.37 -17.11
N ALA A 322 10.78 -13.91 -17.65
CA ALA A 322 10.95 -13.60 -19.08
C ALA A 322 11.21 -14.86 -19.96
N GLU A 323 11.59 -15.98 -19.36
CA GLU A 323 11.89 -17.22 -20.05
C GLU A 323 10.76 -18.29 -19.94
N GLY A 324 9.67 -18.02 -19.23
CA GLY A 324 8.45 -18.85 -19.10
C GLY A 324 7.27 -18.27 -19.85
#